data_b37f8879c3f61655a913678e73b7ec9d
#
_entry.id   b37f8879c3f61655a913678e73b7ec9d
#
_cell.length_a   1.000
_cell.length_b   1.000
_cell.length_c   1.000
_cell.angle_alpha   90.00
_cell.angle_beta   90.00
_cell.angle_gamma   90.00
#
_symmetry.space_group_name_H-M   'P 1'
#
loop_
_entity.id
_entity.type
_entity.pdbx_description
1 polymer ?
#
loop_
_entity_poly.entity_id
_entity_poly.type
_entity_poly.pdbx_seq_one_letter_code
_entity_poly.pdbx_strand_id
1 'polypeptide(L)'
;MSKKTVRDIDLKGKKVFVRCDFNVPMDENQNITDNRRIVAALPTIKYLIEQNCRIILASHLGRPKGEVKPEFSLAPVAKELSKLLGQEVLMAKDVIGESAKSLAANLQEGQVMLLENVRFHREETDNDPEFAKQLASMAEVFVNDAFGTAHRAHASTEGISHYLPSVSGFLIEKELRFLGDALNNPERPFVAILGGAKVSDKIGVIDSLLEKVDTLMIG
;
A
#
# COMPACT_ATOMS: atom_id res chain seq x y z
N MET A 1 16.50 -4.21 14.31
CA MET A 1 15.60 -3.08 14.71
C MET A 1 14.18 -3.45 14.33
N SER A 2 13.26 -3.45 15.29
CA SER A 2 11.83 -3.60 15.00
C SER A 2 11.34 -2.38 14.22
N LYS A 3 10.63 -2.59 13.12
CA LYS A 3 9.98 -1.51 12.36
C LYS A 3 8.74 -1.04 13.12
N LYS A 4 8.54 0.28 13.21
CA LYS A 4 7.34 0.84 13.84
C LYS A 4 6.09 0.52 13.06
N THR A 5 5.02 0.22 13.78
CA THR A 5 3.68 -0.07 13.26
C THR A 5 2.70 1.03 13.63
N VAL A 6 1.49 0.94 13.11
CA VAL A 6 0.39 1.86 13.48
C VAL A 6 0.05 1.84 14.99
N ARG A 7 0.50 0.81 15.74
CA ARG A 7 0.33 0.73 17.20
C ARG A 7 1.37 1.50 18.00
N ASP A 8 2.50 1.83 17.38
CA ASP A 8 3.69 2.38 18.06
C ASP A 8 3.72 3.91 18.06
N ILE A 9 2.69 4.56 17.49
CA ILE A 9 2.59 6.01 17.41
C ILE A 9 1.18 6.48 17.75
N ASP A 10 1.07 7.71 18.24
CA ASP A 10 -0.23 8.35 18.44
C ASP A 10 -0.82 8.80 17.11
N LEU A 11 -1.97 8.23 16.75
CA LEU A 11 -2.70 8.50 15.51
C LEU A 11 -4.04 9.22 15.74
N LYS A 12 -4.46 9.36 17.01
CA LYS A 12 -5.81 9.86 17.33
C LYS A 12 -6.09 11.20 16.64
N GLY A 13 -7.16 11.22 15.85
CA GLY A 13 -7.64 12.40 15.14
C GLY A 13 -6.73 12.93 14.02
N LYS A 14 -5.61 12.26 13.71
CA LYS A 14 -4.66 12.72 12.67
C LYS A 14 -5.16 12.44 11.26
N LYS A 15 -4.66 13.23 10.31
CA LYS A 15 -4.77 12.93 8.89
C LYS A 15 -3.69 11.91 8.51
N VAL A 16 -4.13 10.74 8.04
CA VAL A 16 -3.24 9.61 7.76
C VAL A 16 -3.32 9.25 6.29
N PHE A 17 -2.20 9.32 5.60
CA PHE A 17 -2.06 8.81 4.23
C PHE A 17 -1.70 7.33 4.29
N VAL A 18 -2.53 6.47 3.71
CA VAL A 18 -2.33 5.01 3.72
C VAL A 18 -2.11 4.51 2.31
N ARG A 19 -0.93 3.95 2.06
CA ARG A 19 -0.65 3.27 0.79
C ARG A 19 -1.13 1.83 0.87
N CYS A 20 -2.15 1.50 0.09
CA CYS A 20 -2.73 0.17 -0.05
C CYS A 20 -2.37 -0.48 -1.39
N ASP A 21 -2.55 -1.77 -1.50
CA ASP A 21 -2.48 -2.50 -2.77
C ASP A 21 -3.87 -2.99 -3.19
N PHE A 22 -4.60 -2.13 -3.90
CA PHE A 22 -5.91 -2.43 -4.48
C PHE A 22 -5.84 -2.78 -5.97
N ASN A 23 -4.69 -3.30 -6.41
CA ASN A 23 -4.53 -3.78 -7.78
C ASN A 23 -5.27 -5.13 -7.95
N VAL A 24 -6.59 -5.05 -7.96
CA VAL A 24 -7.52 -6.19 -8.05
C VAL A 24 -7.81 -6.52 -9.52
N PRO A 25 -8.10 -7.78 -9.86
CA PRO A 25 -8.57 -8.14 -11.19
C PRO A 25 -10.02 -7.68 -11.39
N MET A 26 -10.29 -7.20 -12.60
CA MET A 26 -11.62 -6.76 -13.03
C MET A 26 -12.02 -7.47 -14.31
N ASP A 27 -13.35 -7.66 -14.51
CA ASP A 27 -13.91 -8.12 -15.76
C ASP A 27 -14.04 -6.97 -16.79
N GLU A 28 -14.54 -7.29 -17.98
CA GLU A 28 -14.76 -6.34 -19.09
C GLU A 28 -15.77 -5.23 -18.73
N ASN A 29 -16.63 -5.46 -17.74
CA ASN A 29 -17.61 -4.51 -17.24
C ASN A 29 -17.10 -3.71 -16.02
N GLN A 30 -15.82 -3.79 -15.70
CA GLN A 30 -15.17 -3.18 -14.54
C GLN A 30 -15.73 -3.67 -13.18
N ASN A 31 -16.29 -4.89 -13.13
CA ASN A 31 -16.61 -5.52 -11.85
C ASN A 31 -15.37 -6.20 -11.28
N ILE A 32 -15.18 -6.05 -9.97
CA ILE A 32 -14.10 -6.72 -9.25
C ILE A 32 -14.39 -8.21 -9.18
N THR A 33 -13.51 -9.04 -9.74
CA THR A 33 -13.67 -10.51 -9.75
C THR A 33 -13.01 -11.18 -8.54
N ASP A 34 -12.07 -10.50 -7.89
CA ASP A 34 -11.40 -10.95 -6.66
C ASP A 34 -11.08 -9.75 -5.78
N ASN A 35 -11.70 -9.67 -4.59
CA ASN A 35 -11.54 -8.56 -3.67
C ASN A 35 -10.56 -8.85 -2.50
N ARG A 36 -9.85 -9.99 -2.50
CA ARG A 36 -8.98 -10.40 -1.37
C ARG A 36 -7.97 -9.34 -0.96
N ARG A 37 -7.43 -8.56 -1.89
CA ARG A 37 -6.50 -7.45 -1.59
C ARG A 37 -7.17 -6.31 -0.84
N ILE A 38 -8.41 -6.01 -1.17
CA ILE A 38 -9.20 -4.99 -0.46
C ILE A 38 -9.49 -5.48 0.95
N VAL A 39 -9.95 -6.73 1.09
CA VAL A 39 -10.24 -7.36 2.39
C VAL A 39 -8.99 -7.40 3.28
N ALA A 40 -7.82 -7.68 2.71
CA ALA A 40 -6.55 -7.74 3.44
C ALA A 40 -6.14 -6.38 4.06
N ALA A 41 -6.56 -5.25 3.48
CA ALA A 41 -6.27 -3.92 4.01
C ALA A 41 -7.29 -3.46 5.08
N LEU A 42 -8.45 -4.11 5.19
CA LEU A 42 -9.50 -3.69 6.12
C LEU A 42 -9.06 -3.62 7.59
N PRO A 43 -8.24 -4.55 8.12
CA PRO A 43 -7.81 -4.45 9.52
C PRO A 43 -7.10 -3.12 9.82
N THR A 44 -6.19 -2.67 8.96
CA THR A 44 -5.50 -1.39 9.11
C THR A 44 -6.48 -0.22 9.01
N ILE A 45 -7.36 -0.23 8.01
CA ILE A 45 -8.33 0.85 7.79
C ILE A 45 -9.29 0.95 8.99
N LYS A 46 -9.84 -0.17 9.46
CA LYS A 46 -10.75 -0.20 10.62
C LYS A 46 -10.08 0.30 11.90
N TYR A 47 -8.84 -0.12 12.15
CA TYR A 47 -8.07 0.38 13.29
C TYR A 47 -7.91 1.91 13.23
N LEU A 48 -7.60 2.47 12.06
CA LEU A 48 -7.48 3.92 11.90
C LEU A 48 -8.82 4.64 12.08
N ILE A 49 -9.94 4.05 11.66
CA ILE A 49 -11.29 4.57 11.92
C ILE A 49 -11.56 4.60 13.43
N GLU A 50 -11.24 3.52 14.16
CA GLU A 50 -11.39 3.42 15.61
C GLU A 50 -10.53 4.46 16.37
N GLN A 51 -9.40 4.90 15.78
CA GLN A 51 -8.58 6.00 16.30
C GLN A 51 -9.10 7.38 15.91
N ASN A 52 -10.28 7.48 15.28
CA ASN A 52 -10.85 8.72 14.76
C ASN A 52 -9.94 9.44 13.75
N CYS A 53 -9.10 8.69 13.03
CA CYS A 53 -8.26 9.26 11.99
C CYS A 53 -9.11 9.80 10.83
N ARG A 54 -8.56 10.78 10.13
CA ARG A 54 -9.02 11.24 8.81
C ARG A 54 -8.16 10.51 7.77
N ILE A 55 -8.76 9.60 7.03
CA ILE A 55 -8.02 8.57 6.29
C ILE A 55 -8.01 8.86 4.79
N ILE A 56 -6.82 9.00 4.22
CA ILE A 56 -6.58 9.21 2.79
C ILE A 56 -5.95 7.93 2.24
N LEU A 57 -6.72 7.14 1.51
CA LEU A 57 -6.23 5.93 0.87
C LEU A 57 -5.64 6.24 -0.51
N ALA A 58 -4.54 5.60 -0.84
CA ALA A 58 -3.90 5.68 -2.14
C ALA A 58 -3.53 4.28 -2.64
N SER A 59 -3.78 4.01 -3.89
CA SER A 59 -3.39 2.76 -4.54
C SER A 59 -3.13 2.96 -6.02
N HIS A 60 -2.52 1.95 -6.62
CA HIS A 60 -2.45 1.81 -8.07
C HIS A 60 -3.41 0.73 -8.55
N LEU A 61 -3.79 0.79 -9.82
CA LEU A 61 -4.50 -0.24 -10.55
C LEU A 61 -3.90 -0.37 -11.94
N GLY A 62 -3.50 -1.58 -12.32
CA GLY A 62 -2.94 -1.84 -13.64
C GLY A 62 -1.66 -1.06 -13.97
N ARG A 63 -1.48 -0.78 -15.26
CA ARG A 63 -0.30 -0.09 -15.81
C ARG A 63 -0.70 1.00 -16.82
N PRO A 64 -1.32 2.10 -16.40
CA PRO A 64 -1.78 3.17 -17.30
C PRO A 64 -0.64 4.00 -17.92
N LYS A 65 0.60 3.87 -17.43
CA LYS A 65 1.82 4.53 -17.97
C LYS A 65 1.77 6.08 -17.91
N GLY A 66 1.20 6.64 -16.86
CA GLY A 66 1.11 8.09 -16.68
C GLY A 66 -0.04 8.73 -17.45
N GLU A 67 -1.01 7.96 -17.90
CA GLU A 67 -2.18 8.44 -18.62
C GLU A 67 -3.46 8.15 -17.82
N VAL A 68 -4.42 9.06 -17.88
CA VAL A 68 -5.74 8.83 -17.30
C VAL A 68 -6.53 7.91 -18.22
N LYS A 69 -6.83 6.70 -17.73
CA LYS A 69 -7.57 5.67 -18.47
C LYS A 69 -8.73 5.18 -17.62
N PRO A 70 -9.99 5.35 -18.06
CA PRO A 70 -11.17 4.99 -17.27
C PRO A 70 -11.18 3.53 -16.79
N GLU A 71 -10.65 2.61 -17.59
CA GLU A 71 -10.56 1.19 -17.24
C GLU A 71 -9.64 0.90 -16.05
N PHE A 72 -8.78 1.86 -15.67
CA PHE A 72 -7.90 1.77 -14.50
C PHE A 72 -8.31 2.72 -13.37
N SER A 73 -9.55 3.25 -13.41
CA SER A 73 -10.09 4.05 -12.31
C SER A 73 -10.30 3.21 -11.05
N LEU A 74 -10.04 3.80 -9.89
CA LEU A 74 -10.29 3.19 -8.60
C LEU A 74 -11.75 3.35 -8.11
N ALA A 75 -12.65 3.92 -8.92
CA ALA A 75 -14.05 4.09 -8.55
C ALA A 75 -14.77 2.77 -8.16
N PRO A 76 -14.57 1.62 -8.86
CA PRO A 76 -15.12 0.34 -8.42
C PRO A 76 -14.57 -0.09 -7.05
N VAL A 77 -13.30 0.21 -6.75
CA VAL A 77 -12.67 -0.09 -5.45
C VAL A 77 -13.29 0.75 -4.34
N ALA A 78 -13.53 2.04 -4.56
CA ALA A 78 -14.21 2.92 -3.59
C ALA A 78 -15.61 2.39 -3.24
N LYS A 79 -16.35 1.93 -4.25
CA LYS A 79 -17.68 1.33 -4.07
C LYS A 79 -17.62 0.04 -3.23
N GLU A 80 -16.68 -0.84 -3.52
CA GLU A 80 -16.50 -2.10 -2.76
C GLU A 80 -16.03 -1.82 -1.32
N LEU A 81 -15.10 -0.87 -1.12
CA LEU A 81 -14.68 -0.43 0.20
C LEU A 81 -15.84 0.13 1.02
N SER A 82 -16.69 0.97 0.41
CA SER A 82 -17.88 1.53 1.10
C SER A 82 -18.79 0.43 1.61
N LYS A 83 -19.03 -0.59 0.80
CA LYS A 83 -19.82 -1.77 1.17
C LYS A 83 -19.19 -2.56 2.32
N LEU A 84 -17.88 -2.82 2.25
CA LEU A 84 -17.16 -3.61 3.25
C LEU A 84 -16.96 -2.88 4.59
N LEU A 85 -16.86 -1.56 4.56
CA LEU A 85 -16.73 -0.72 5.75
C LEU A 85 -18.08 -0.34 6.36
N GLY A 86 -19.19 -0.46 5.61
CA GLY A 86 -20.51 -0.02 6.05
C GLY A 86 -20.66 1.50 6.16
N GLN A 87 -19.76 2.25 5.52
CA GLN A 87 -19.79 3.71 5.44
C GLN A 87 -19.31 4.19 4.08
N GLU A 88 -19.68 5.42 3.71
CA GLU A 88 -19.24 6.01 2.45
C GLU A 88 -17.71 6.22 2.43
N VAL A 89 -17.08 5.79 1.35
CA VAL A 89 -15.70 6.14 1.00
C VAL A 89 -15.75 7.21 -0.07
N LEU A 90 -15.29 8.41 0.28
CA LEU A 90 -15.30 9.57 -0.61
C LEU A 90 -14.25 9.37 -1.72
N MET A 91 -14.67 9.43 -2.98
CA MET A 91 -13.75 9.23 -4.11
C MET A 91 -13.29 10.56 -4.67
N ALA A 92 -11.98 10.81 -4.68
CA ALA A 92 -11.39 11.96 -5.37
C ALA A 92 -11.38 11.72 -6.89
N LYS A 93 -11.52 12.78 -7.67
CA LYS A 93 -11.45 12.72 -9.15
C LYS A 93 -10.03 12.79 -9.69
N ASP A 94 -9.06 13.03 -8.82
CA ASP A 94 -7.65 13.19 -9.15
C ASP A 94 -6.77 12.68 -7.99
N VAL A 95 -5.45 12.86 -8.09
CA VAL A 95 -4.48 12.38 -7.09
C VAL A 95 -3.92 13.52 -6.24
N ILE A 96 -3.54 14.63 -6.87
CA ILE A 96 -2.91 15.81 -6.25
C ILE A 96 -3.57 17.12 -6.68
N GLY A 97 -4.67 17.04 -7.41
CA GLY A 97 -5.43 18.18 -7.92
C GLY A 97 -6.39 18.77 -6.89
N GLU A 98 -7.26 19.61 -7.38
CA GLU A 98 -8.23 20.34 -6.54
C GLU A 98 -9.21 19.40 -5.83
N SER A 99 -9.66 18.35 -6.50
CA SER A 99 -10.60 17.40 -5.92
C SER A 99 -9.99 16.67 -4.71
N ALA A 100 -8.77 16.14 -4.85
CA ALA A 100 -8.07 15.45 -3.75
C ALA A 100 -7.79 16.41 -2.58
N LYS A 101 -7.26 17.59 -2.85
CA LYS A 101 -6.92 18.59 -1.83
C LYS A 101 -8.14 19.09 -1.07
N SER A 102 -9.23 19.38 -1.79
CA SER A 102 -10.48 19.85 -1.18
C SER A 102 -11.13 18.77 -0.30
N LEU A 103 -11.19 17.52 -0.79
CA LEU A 103 -11.70 16.40 0.02
C LEU A 103 -10.84 16.17 1.26
N ALA A 104 -9.51 16.13 1.11
CA ALA A 104 -8.59 15.95 2.24
C ALA A 104 -8.68 17.08 3.28
N ALA A 105 -8.91 18.33 2.84
CA ALA A 105 -9.08 19.46 3.73
C ALA A 105 -10.36 19.37 4.57
N ASN A 106 -11.45 18.89 3.97
CA ASN A 106 -12.78 18.82 4.60
C ASN A 106 -13.08 17.47 5.28
N LEU A 107 -12.15 16.50 5.21
CA LEU A 107 -12.33 15.17 5.77
C LEU A 107 -12.53 15.22 7.29
N GLN A 108 -13.62 14.60 7.76
CA GLN A 108 -13.95 14.55 9.19
C GLN A 108 -13.34 13.32 9.87
N GLU A 109 -13.29 13.33 11.20
CA GLU A 109 -12.82 12.20 12.00
C GLU A 109 -13.60 10.91 11.67
N GLY A 110 -12.88 9.82 11.49
CA GLY A 110 -13.43 8.51 11.12
C GLY A 110 -13.81 8.37 9.64
N GLN A 111 -13.78 9.46 8.87
CA GLN A 111 -14.05 9.39 7.43
C GLN A 111 -12.87 8.86 6.63
N VAL A 112 -13.22 8.22 5.53
CA VAL A 112 -12.29 7.61 4.59
C VAL A 112 -12.48 8.21 3.20
N MET A 113 -11.40 8.63 2.57
CA MET A 113 -11.38 8.97 1.14
C MET A 113 -10.40 8.07 0.39
N LEU A 114 -10.64 7.88 -0.89
CA LEU A 114 -9.73 7.20 -1.82
C LEU A 114 -9.33 8.18 -2.93
N LEU A 115 -8.03 8.33 -3.15
CA LEU A 115 -7.49 9.05 -4.30
C LEU A 115 -7.73 8.26 -5.58
N GLU A 116 -7.71 8.94 -6.72
CA GLU A 116 -7.67 8.27 -8.00
C GLU A 116 -6.31 7.55 -8.18
N ASN A 117 -6.21 6.67 -9.17
CA ASN A 117 -5.07 5.82 -9.43
C ASN A 117 -3.77 6.64 -9.50
N VAL A 118 -2.86 6.42 -8.54
CA VAL A 118 -1.60 7.18 -8.47
C VAL A 118 -0.75 7.03 -9.74
N ARG A 119 -0.89 5.93 -10.48
CA ARG A 119 -0.18 5.68 -11.74
C ARG A 119 -0.76 6.40 -12.95
N PHE A 120 -1.80 7.21 -12.79
CA PHE A 120 -2.19 8.20 -13.79
C PHE A 120 -1.16 9.32 -13.91
N HIS A 121 -0.26 9.41 -12.94
CA HIS A 121 0.88 10.29 -12.94
C HIS A 121 2.17 9.49 -13.18
N ARG A 122 2.98 9.94 -14.14
CA ARG A 122 4.29 9.33 -14.43
C ARG A 122 5.25 9.55 -13.27
N GLU A 123 5.13 10.68 -12.61
CA GLU A 123 5.87 11.11 -11.44
C GLU A 123 5.78 10.10 -10.28
N GLU A 124 4.70 9.33 -10.20
CA GLU A 124 4.57 8.23 -9.22
C GLU A 124 5.67 7.19 -9.43
N THR A 125 5.83 6.69 -10.67
CA THR A 125 6.80 5.63 -10.96
C THR A 125 8.22 6.14 -11.06
N ASP A 126 8.41 7.42 -11.37
CA ASP A 126 9.70 8.09 -11.47
C ASP A 126 10.20 8.53 -10.06
N ASN A 127 9.39 8.30 -9.02
CA ASN A 127 9.66 8.71 -7.64
C ASN A 127 9.97 10.21 -7.52
N ASP A 128 9.18 11.03 -8.21
CA ASP A 128 9.38 12.46 -8.27
C ASP A 128 9.21 13.13 -6.90
N PRO A 129 10.19 13.90 -6.42
CA PRO A 129 10.14 14.50 -5.09
C PRO A 129 9.01 15.51 -4.90
N GLU A 130 8.68 16.32 -5.94
CA GLU A 130 7.62 17.31 -5.81
C GLU A 130 6.24 16.65 -5.81
N PHE A 131 6.06 15.58 -6.56
CA PHE A 131 4.85 14.78 -6.50
C PHE A 131 4.69 14.12 -5.12
N ALA A 132 5.76 13.52 -4.59
CA ALA A 132 5.77 12.94 -3.24
C ALA A 132 5.46 13.98 -2.16
N LYS A 133 6.02 15.19 -2.26
CA LYS A 133 5.74 16.31 -1.37
C LYS A 133 4.29 16.79 -1.44
N GLN A 134 3.69 16.79 -2.63
CA GLN A 134 2.27 17.13 -2.79
C GLN A 134 1.37 16.07 -2.14
N LEU A 135 1.68 14.77 -2.29
CA LEU A 135 0.98 13.71 -1.57
C LEU A 135 1.10 13.89 -0.06
N ALA A 136 2.32 14.14 0.43
CA ALA A 136 2.60 14.34 1.86
C ALA A 136 1.88 15.57 2.44
N SER A 137 1.67 16.62 1.65
CA SER A 137 1.02 17.86 2.11
C SER A 137 -0.42 17.68 2.57
N MET A 138 -1.06 16.57 2.18
CA MET A 138 -2.45 16.27 2.54
C MET A 138 -2.57 15.56 3.89
N ALA A 139 -1.46 15.12 4.51
CA ALA A 139 -1.50 14.27 5.71
C ALA A 139 -0.43 14.66 6.73
N GLU A 140 -0.50 14.06 7.91
CA GLU A 140 0.42 14.25 9.03
C GLU A 140 1.28 13.00 9.29
N VAL A 141 0.79 11.83 8.85
CA VAL A 141 1.45 10.52 9.02
C VAL A 141 1.26 9.70 7.76
N PHE A 142 2.30 8.95 7.41
CA PHE A 142 2.27 7.96 6.34
C PHE A 142 2.23 6.55 6.89
N VAL A 143 1.29 5.75 6.41
CA VAL A 143 1.18 4.31 6.69
C VAL A 143 1.40 3.54 5.39
N ASN A 144 2.44 2.71 5.35
CA ASN A 144 2.61 1.77 4.24
C ASN A 144 1.96 0.43 4.61
N ASP A 145 0.95 0.04 3.84
CA ASP A 145 0.25 -1.25 3.98
C ASP A 145 0.19 -2.02 2.65
N ALA A 146 1.12 -1.72 1.74
CA ALA A 146 1.20 -2.27 0.40
C ALA A 146 2.46 -3.12 0.21
N PHE A 147 2.52 -4.28 0.84
CA PHE A 147 3.69 -5.18 0.79
C PHE A 147 4.10 -5.53 -0.66
N GLY A 148 3.13 -5.83 -1.53
CA GLY A 148 3.40 -6.16 -2.94
C GLY A 148 4.10 -5.07 -3.75
N THR A 149 4.14 -3.83 -3.26
CA THR A 149 4.82 -2.68 -3.90
C THR A 149 6.00 -2.15 -3.10
N ALA A 150 6.23 -2.67 -1.89
CA ALA A 150 7.25 -2.15 -0.97
C ALA A 150 8.69 -2.28 -1.51
N HIS A 151 8.93 -3.15 -2.49
CA HIS A 151 10.22 -3.33 -3.16
C HIS A 151 10.52 -2.27 -4.23
N ARG A 152 9.59 -1.33 -4.48
CA ARG A 152 9.72 -0.29 -5.52
C ARG A 152 9.86 1.08 -4.88
N ALA A 153 10.87 1.84 -5.29
CA ALA A 153 10.99 3.25 -4.96
C ALA A 153 10.04 4.07 -5.84
N HIS A 154 8.78 4.21 -5.42
CA HIS A 154 7.78 5.06 -6.05
C HIS A 154 7.40 6.21 -5.11
N ALA A 155 6.88 7.31 -5.64
CA ALA A 155 6.56 8.49 -4.86
C ALA A 155 5.59 8.21 -3.69
N SER A 156 4.55 7.39 -3.91
CA SER A 156 3.57 7.03 -2.88
C SER A 156 4.02 5.91 -1.93
N THR A 157 5.17 5.26 -2.16
CA THR A 157 5.70 4.18 -1.31
C THR A 157 6.98 4.58 -0.58
N GLU A 158 7.94 5.16 -1.28
CA GLU A 158 9.24 5.56 -0.76
C GLU A 158 9.34 7.08 -0.62
N GLY A 159 9.09 7.83 -1.71
CA GLY A 159 9.26 9.28 -1.75
C GLY A 159 8.51 10.03 -0.65
N ILE A 160 7.26 9.68 -0.40
CA ILE A 160 6.42 10.30 0.66
C ILE A 160 7.03 10.12 2.06
N SER A 161 7.79 9.06 2.30
CA SER A 161 8.41 8.76 3.59
C SER A 161 9.50 9.75 4.00
N HIS A 162 10.01 10.54 3.05
CA HIS A 162 10.98 11.61 3.33
C HIS A 162 10.33 12.86 3.95
N TYR A 163 9.01 13.00 3.84
CA TYR A 163 8.27 14.19 4.27
C TYR A 163 7.38 13.95 5.48
N LEU A 164 7.04 12.70 5.80
CA LEU A 164 6.13 12.34 6.89
C LEU A 164 6.71 11.28 7.82
N PRO A 165 6.39 11.33 9.11
CA PRO A 165 6.57 10.18 10.00
C PRO A 165 5.90 8.95 9.39
N SER A 166 6.66 7.85 9.27
CA SER A 166 6.25 6.68 8.50
C SER A 166 6.22 5.43 9.36
N VAL A 167 5.15 4.66 9.25
CA VAL A 167 4.98 3.38 9.96
C VAL A 167 4.35 2.33 9.03
N SER A 168 4.43 1.07 9.43
CA SER A 168 3.77 -0.03 8.72
C SER A 168 2.32 -0.23 9.21
N GLY A 169 1.44 -0.56 8.27
CA GLY A 169 0.13 -1.13 8.58
C GLY A 169 0.24 -2.62 8.95
N PHE A 170 -0.89 -3.21 9.31
CA PHE A 170 -0.95 -4.61 9.80
C PHE A 170 -0.61 -5.65 8.75
N LEU A 171 -0.86 -5.36 7.46
CA LEU A 171 -0.48 -6.28 6.39
C LEU A 171 1.05 -6.39 6.29
N ILE A 172 1.76 -5.27 6.27
CA ILE A 172 3.22 -5.26 6.28
C ILE A 172 3.77 -5.82 7.59
N GLU A 173 3.19 -5.47 8.74
CA GLU A 173 3.59 -6.05 10.04
C GLU A 173 3.54 -7.57 10.01
N LYS A 174 2.43 -8.13 9.49
CA LYS A 174 2.25 -9.58 9.35
C LYS A 174 3.34 -10.19 8.47
N GLU A 175 3.60 -9.63 7.29
CA GLU A 175 4.62 -10.13 6.36
C GLU A 175 6.02 -10.05 6.97
N LEU A 176 6.38 -8.93 7.59
CA LEU A 176 7.66 -8.75 8.27
C LEU A 176 7.86 -9.76 9.40
N ARG A 177 6.81 -10.06 10.16
CA ARG A 177 6.87 -11.06 11.22
C ARG A 177 7.09 -12.45 10.65
N PHE A 178 6.26 -12.89 9.71
CA PHE A 178 6.37 -14.25 9.15
C PHE A 178 7.68 -14.46 8.40
N LEU A 179 8.08 -13.54 7.54
CA LEU A 179 9.34 -13.65 6.81
C LEU A 179 10.55 -13.45 7.72
N GLY A 180 10.45 -12.50 8.67
CA GLY A 180 11.52 -12.23 9.63
C GLY A 180 11.76 -13.41 10.56
N ASP A 181 10.71 -14.01 11.11
CA ASP A 181 10.81 -15.18 11.98
C ASP A 181 11.36 -16.38 11.20
N ALA A 182 10.86 -16.63 10.00
CA ALA A 182 11.35 -17.71 9.15
C ALA A 182 12.83 -17.57 8.77
N LEU A 183 13.33 -16.34 8.60
CA LEU A 183 14.72 -16.08 8.21
C LEU A 183 15.70 -15.98 9.39
N ASN A 184 15.23 -15.53 10.57
CA ASN A 184 16.10 -15.26 11.72
C ASN A 184 16.06 -16.40 12.75
N ASN A 185 14.93 -17.08 12.91
CA ASN A 185 14.73 -18.20 13.84
C ASN A 185 13.97 -19.34 13.16
N PRO A 186 14.53 -19.94 12.09
CA PRO A 186 13.81 -20.96 11.33
C PRO A 186 13.60 -22.24 12.17
N GLU A 187 12.41 -22.81 12.06
CA GLU A 187 12.20 -24.20 12.44
C GLU A 187 13.00 -25.10 11.49
N ARG A 188 13.69 -26.12 12.04
CA ARG A 188 14.52 -27.05 11.25
C ARG A 188 13.79 -28.36 10.98
N PRO A 189 13.90 -28.94 9.76
CA PRO A 189 14.71 -28.47 8.62
C PRO A 189 14.06 -27.29 7.88
N PHE A 190 14.86 -26.24 7.61
CA PHE A 190 14.42 -25.11 6.82
C PHE A 190 14.71 -25.31 5.33
N VAL A 191 13.66 -25.50 4.55
CA VAL A 191 13.74 -25.72 3.10
C VAL A 191 13.26 -24.48 2.37
N ALA A 192 14.09 -23.90 1.51
CA ALA A 192 13.70 -22.81 0.63
C ALA A 192 13.53 -23.31 -0.81
N ILE A 193 12.46 -22.90 -1.46
CA ILE A 193 12.18 -23.19 -2.87
C ILE A 193 12.16 -21.88 -3.63
N LEU A 194 13.07 -21.70 -4.57
CA LEU A 194 13.15 -20.54 -5.46
C LEU A 194 12.73 -20.92 -6.87
N GLY A 195 11.72 -20.23 -7.38
CA GLY A 195 11.27 -20.37 -8.75
C GLY A 195 11.28 -19.02 -9.50
N GLY A 196 11.19 -19.07 -10.82
CA GLY A 196 11.01 -17.92 -11.68
C GLY A 196 11.94 -17.86 -12.90
N ALA A 197 11.52 -17.09 -13.90
CA ALA A 197 12.11 -17.08 -15.24
C ALA A 197 13.57 -16.58 -15.34
N LYS A 198 14.09 -15.85 -14.34
CA LYS A 198 15.45 -15.30 -14.34
C LYS A 198 16.14 -15.56 -13.02
N VAL A 199 16.95 -16.62 -12.96
CA VAL A 199 17.75 -16.96 -11.79
C VAL A 199 18.83 -15.90 -11.53
N SER A 200 19.40 -15.29 -12.57
CA SER A 200 20.42 -14.24 -12.45
C SER A 200 19.99 -13.05 -11.58
N ASP A 201 18.71 -12.67 -11.65
CA ASP A 201 18.18 -11.55 -10.85
C ASP A 201 18.04 -11.90 -9.36
N LYS A 202 18.28 -13.14 -8.98
CA LYS A 202 18.10 -13.69 -7.61
C LYS A 202 19.39 -14.16 -6.97
N ILE A 203 20.55 -13.97 -7.58
CA ILE A 203 21.84 -14.43 -7.06
C ILE A 203 22.07 -13.93 -5.63
N GLY A 204 21.85 -12.62 -5.37
CA GLY A 204 22.01 -12.08 -4.02
C GLY A 204 21.02 -12.64 -2.99
N VAL A 205 19.83 -13.06 -3.41
CA VAL A 205 18.86 -13.77 -2.54
C VAL A 205 19.32 -15.19 -2.28
N ILE A 206 19.85 -15.87 -3.30
CA ILE A 206 20.40 -17.24 -3.19
C ILE A 206 21.56 -17.24 -2.20
N ASP A 207 22.53 -16.33 -2.36
CA ASP A 207 23.68 -16.23 -1.46
C ASP A 207 23.24 -15.99 -0.01
N SER A 208 22.28 -15.10 0.22
CA SER A 208 21.74 -14.81 1.55
C SER A 208 20.97 -15.99 2.16
N LEU A 209 20.33 -16.83 1.34
CA LEU A 209 19.58 -17.99 1.79
C LEU A 209 20.51 -19.18 2.08
N LEU A 210 21.56 -19.39 1.29
CA LEU A 210 22.52 -20.48 1.48
C LEU A 210 23.15 -20.50 2.88
N GLU A 211 23.29 -19.33 3.51
CA GLU A 211 23.78 -19.22 4.88
C GLU A 211 22.75 -19.61 5.95
N LYS A 212 21.47 -19.75 5.59
CA LYS A 212 20.34 -19.86 6.53
C LYS A 212 19.55 -21.15 6.41
N VAL A 213 19.51 -21.74 5.22
CA VAL A 213 18.65 -22.91 4.92
C VAL A 213 19.41 -24.23 5.03
N ASP A 214 18.68 -25.29 5.36
CA ASP A 214 19.23 -26.67 5.32
C ASP A 214 19.19 -27.24 3.90
N THR A 215 18.22 -26.78 3.09
CA THR A 215 18.06 -27.20 1.69
C THR A 215 17.54 -26.05 0.85
N LEU A 216 18.18 -25.82 -0.29
CA LEU A 216 17.72 -24.86 -1.31
C LEU A 216 17.36 -25.64 -2.58
N MET A 217 16.11 -25.47 -3.04
CA MET A 217 15.64 -26.00 -4.32
C MET A 217 15.43 -24.85 -5.29
N ILE A 218 15.90 -25.02 -6.52
CA ILE A 218 15.73 -24.05 -7.61
C ILE A 218 14.91 -24.74 -8.71
N GLY A 219 13.77 -24.12 -9.10
CA GLY A 219 12.83 -24.63 -10.10
C GLY A 219 12.58 -23.62 -11.24
#